data_8eedf70890e27dabf5c8c4e133b76306
#
_entry.id   8eedf70890e27dabf5c8c4e133b76306
#
_cell.length_a   1.000
_cell.length_b   1.000
_cell.length_c   1.000
_cell.angle_alpha   90.00
_cell.angle_beta   90.00
_cell.angle_gamma   90.00
#
_symmetry.space_group_name_H-M   'P 1'
#
loop_
_entity.id
_entity.type
_entity.pdbx_description
1 polymer ?
#
loop_
_entity_poly.entity_id
_entity_poly.type
_entity_poly.pdbx_seq_one_letter_code
_entity_poly.pdbx_strand_id
1 'polypeptide(L)'
;MKGIVLAGGSGTRLFPITKGVSKQLLPIFDKPMVYYPISVLMLVGIREILIISTSYDLLGFKRLLGDGSDYGVHFEYAEQPSPDGLAQAFVIGEQFIGDDSVCLVLGDNIFHGNGFVSMLREAVRTAEEEEKATVFGYWVNDPERYGVPSLIRMATVWVSRRSQSAQRVIMWLLVSIFIRIR
;
A
#
# COMPACT_ATOMS: atom_id res chain seq x y z
N MET A 1 0.61 -15.69 1.22
CA MET A 1 0.56 -14.21 1.53
C MET A 1 -0.62 -13.58 0.82
N LYS A 2 -1.36 -12.71 1.48
CA LYS A 2 -2.49 -11.93 0.96
C LYS A 2 -2.13 -10.46 0.82
N GLY A 3 -2.89 -9.73 0.00
CA GLY A 3 -2.68 -8.30 -0.23
C GLY A 3 -3.82 -7.45 0.33
N ILE A 4 -3.51 -6.28 0.85
CA ILE A 4 -4.50 -5.25 1.17
C ILE A 4 -4.14 -3.97 0.43
N VAL A 5 -5.08 -3.40 -0.28
CA VAL A 5 -4.99 -2.05 -0.84
C VAL A 5 -5.90 -1.13 -0.04
N LEU A 6 -5.30 -0.23 0.74
CA LEU A 6 -6.05 0.76 1.49
C LEU A 6 -6.30 2.00 0.60
N ALA A 7 -7.50 2.11 0.10
CA ALA A 7 -7.95 3.14 -0.85
C ALA A 7 -9.01 4.08 -0.24
N GLY A 8 -8.91 4.33 1.05
CA GLY A 8 -9.75 5.29 1.76
C GLY A 8 -9.20 6.72 1.72
N GLY A 9 -9.94 7.64 2.31
CA GLY A 9 -9.55 9.04 2.48
C GLY A 9 -10.32 10.01 1.60
N SER A 10 -10.52 11.24 2.12
CA SER A 10 -11.37 12.26 1.50
C SER A 10 -10.79 12.96 0.27
N GLY A 11 -9.49 12.77 -0.01
CA GLY A 11 -8.83 13.38 -1.18
C GLY A 11 -8.86 14.91 -1.22
N THR A 12 -9.08 15.60 -0.10
CA THR A 12 -9.32 17.06 -0.03
C THR A 12 -8.24 17.92 -0.67
N ARG A 13 -7.00 17.44 -0.74
CA ARG A 13 -5.89 18.14 -1.40
C ARG A 13 -6.09 18.32 -2.91
N LEU A 14 -6.97 17.52 -3.52
CA LEU A 14 -7.28 17.56 -4.95
C LEU A 14 -8.67 18.13 -5.25
N PHE A 15 -9.32 18.79 -4.27
CA PHE A 15 -10.59 19.46 -4.53
C PHE A 15 -10.42 20.55 -5.60
N PRO A 16 -11.43 20.70 -6.50
CA PRO A 16 -12.76 20.05 -6.49
C PRO A 16 -12.82 18.69 -7.22
N ILE A 17 -11.74 18.22 -7.82
CA ILE A 17 -11.72 17.01 -8.66
C ILE A 17 -12.21 15.77 -7.87
N THR A 18 -11.80 15.66 -6.62
CA THR A 18 -12.15 14.52 -5.74
C THR A 18 -13.45 14.72 -4.98
N LYS A 19 -14.27 15.72 -5.32
CA LYS A 19 -15.55 15.96 -4.66
C LYS A 19 -16.60 14.88 -4.97
N GLY A 20 -16.52 14.29 -6.16
CA GLY A 20 -17.48 13.30 -6.65
C GLY A 20 -16.87 11.94 -6.95
N VAL A 21 -15.56 11.75 -6.74
CA VAL A 21 -14.86 10.49 -7.05
C VAL A 21 -13.65 10.31 -6.15
N SER A 22 -13.38 9.07 -5.74
CA SER A 22 -12.15 8.75 -5.00
C SER A 22 -10.91 9.14 -5.77
N LYS A 23 -9.90 9.68 -5.07
CA LYS A 23 -8.59 10.02 -5.64
C LYS A 23 -7.97 8.85 -6.40
N GLN A 24 -8.09 7.65 -5.86
CA GLN A 24 -7.50 6.44 -6.42
C GLN A 24 -8.18 5.94 -7.70
N LEU A 25 -9.38 6.46 -8.01
CA LEU A 25 -10.08 6.20 -9.26
C LEU A 25 -9.74 7.22 -10.36
N LEU A 26 -9.06 8.32 -10.02
CA LEU A 26 -8.57 9.28 -11.01
C LEU A 26 -7.46 8.68 -11.88
N PRO A 27 -7.42 9.03 -13.18
CA PRO A 27 -6.39 8.52 -14.07
C PRO A 27 -5.02 9.14 -13.74
N ILE A 28 -4.00 8.29 -13.76
CA ILE A 28 -2.60 8.68 -13.82
C ILE A 28 -2.05 8.13 -15.14
N PHE A 29 -1.79 9.01 -16.08
CA PHE A 29 -1.42 8.71 -17.44
C PHE A 29 -2.52 7.92 -18.16
N ASP A 30 -2.44 6.61 -18.27
CA ASP A 30 -3.30 5.74 -19.10
C ASP A 30 -4.31 4.89 -18.28
N LYS A 31 -4.24 4.91 -16.96
CA LYS A 31 -5.08 4.06 -16.09
C LYS A 31 -5.39 4.69 -14.73
N PRO A 32 -6.46 4.28 -14.06
CA PRO A 32 -6.76 4.69 -12.69
C PRO A 32 -5.59 4.41 -11.74
N MET A 33 -5.38 5.33 -10.79
CA MET A 33 -4.26 5.28 -9.84
C MET A 33 -4.17 3.96 -9.09
N VAL A 34 -5.30 3.36 -8.74
CA VAL A 34 -5.35 2.10 -7.96
C VAL A 34 -4.69 0.90 -8.66
N TYR A 35 -4.56 0.92 -9.99
CA TYR A 35 -3.86 -0.15 -10.70
C TYR A 35 -2.37 -0.24 -10.37
N TYR A 36 -1.74 0.89 -10.02
CA TYR A 36 -0.32 0.90 -9.65
C TYR A 36 -0.05 0.08 -8.39
N PRO A 37 -0.70 0.32 -7.22
CA PRO A 37 -0.51 -0.51 -6.04
C PRO A 37 -0.98 -1.96 -6.24
N ILE A 38 -2.06 -2.21 -6.99
CA ILE A 38 -2.47 -3.58 -7.34
C ILE A 38 -1.35 -4.29 -8.11
N SER A 39 -0.74 -3.64 -9.10
CA SER A 39 0.36 -4.22 -9.86
C SER A 39 1.57 -4.58 -8.99
N VAL A 40 1.85 -3.80 -7.95
CA VAL A 40 2.93 -4.10 -6.98
C VAL A 40 2.68 -5.43 -6.27
N LEU A 41 1.45 -5.67 -5.81
CA LEU A 41 1.05 -6.95 -5.21
C LEU A 41 1.19 -8.11 -6.21
N MET A 42 0.75 -7.89 -7.45
CA MET A 42 0.82 -8.90 -8.50
C MET A 42 2.25 -9.26 -8.90
N LEU A 43 3.19 -8.31 -8.87
CA LEU A 43 4.62 -8.52 -9.18
C LEU A 43 5.31 -9.50 -8.23
N VAL A 44 4.82 -9.64 -7.01
CA VAL A 44 5.31 -10.60 -6.00
C VAL A 44 4.45 -11.85 -5.88
N GLY A 45 3.52 -12.06 -6.82
CA GLY A 45 2.72 -13.28 -6.88
C GLY A 45 1.47 -13.28 -5.98
N ILE A 46 1.15 -12.17 -5.32
CA ILE A 46 -0.09 -12.05 -4.53
C ILE A 46 -1.29 -12.05 -5.48
N ARG A 47 -2.28 -12.90 -5.19
CA ARG A 47 -3.47 -13.08 -6.02
C ARG A 47 -4.78 -12.88 -5.26
N GLU A 48 -4.78 -12.99 -3.94
CA GLU A 48 -5.91 -12.66 -3.07
C GLU A 48 -5.70 -11.25 -2.51
N ILE A 49 -6.58 -10.32 -2.86
CA ILE A 49 -6.41 -8.90 -2.58
C ILE A 49 -7.70 -8.32 -2.01
N LEU A 50 -7.60 -7.72 -0.82
CA LEU A 50 -8.68 -6.98 -0.20
C LEU A 50 -8.55 -5.49 -0.54
N ILE A 51 -9.58 -4.92 -1.14
CA ILE A 51 -9.70 -3.48 -1.39
C ILE A 51 -10.52 -2.85 -0.25
N ILE A 52 -9.88 -1.99 0.52
CA ILE A 52 -10.54 -1.27 1.63
C ILE A 52 -10.75 0.18 1.21
N SER A 53 -11.99 0.64 1.23
CA SER A 53 -12.34 2.03 0.87
C SER A 53 -13.50 2.55 1.70
N THR A 54 -13.85 3.84 1.53
CA THR A 54 -15.04 4.41 2.16
C THR A 54 -16.31 3.76 1.59
N SER A 55 -17.41 3.75 2.36
CA SER A 55 -18.72 3.27 1.88
C SER A 55 -19.16 3.94 0.59
N TYR A 56 -18.88 5.24 0.48
CA TYR A 56 -19.22 6.06 -0.68
C TYR A 56 -18.48 5.63 -1.97
N ASP A 57 -17.18 5.36 -1.86
CA ASP A 57 -16.32 5.07 -3.01
C ASP A 57 -16.27 3.59 -3.38
N LEU A 58 -16.62 2.70 -2.46
CA LEU A 58 -16.48 1.24 -2.61
C LEU A 58 -17.17 0.70 -3.86
N LEU A 59 -18.35 1.25 -4.20
CA LEU A 59 -19.08 0.85 -5.41
C LEU A 59 -18.31 1.20 -6.69
N GLY A 60 -17.56 2.31 -6.69
CA GLY A 60 -16.68 2.69 -7.81
C GLY A 60 -15.56 1.68 -8.03
N PHE A 61 -14.94 1.21 -6.96
CA PHE A 61 -13.92 0.16 -7.04
C PHE A 61 -14.50 -1.17 -7.53
N LYS A 62 -15.67 -1.59 -7.01
CA LYS A 62 -16.34 -2.80 -7.46
C LYS A 62 -16.70 -2.76 -8.94
N ARG A 63 -17.13 -1.61 -9.46
CA ARG A 63 -17.43 -1.44 -10.89
C ARG A 63 -16.17 -1.50 -11.76
N LEU A 64 -15.05 -0.95 -11.27
CA LEU A 64 -13.79 -0.88 -12.00
C LEU A 64 -13.08 -2.23 -12.04
N LEU A 65 -13.03 -2.92 -10.91
CA LEU A 65 -12.13 -4.08 -10.69
C LEU A 65 -12.87 -5.43 -10.79
N GLY A 66 -14.20 -5.43 -10.63
CA GLY A 66 -15.01 -6.66 -10.62
C GLY A 66 -14.62 -7.60 -9.49
N ASP A 67 -14.56 -8.87 -9.77
CA ASP A 67 -14.07 -9.92 -8.86
C ASP A 67 -12.57 -10.20 -9.02
N GLY A 68 -11.92 -9.57 -10.00
CA GLY A 68 -10.49 -9.71 -10.30
C GLY A 68 -10.14 -10.78 -11.32
N SER A 69 -11.12 -11.57 -11.80
CA SER A 69 -10.88 -12.68 -12.76
C SER A 69 -10.22 -12.18 -14.05
N ASP A 70 -10.59 -11.00 -14.54
CA ASP A 70 -10.00 -10.36 -15.73
C ASP A 70 -8.50 -10.06 -15.57
N TYR A 71 -8.02 -9.98 -14.33
CA TYR A 71 -6.61 -9.69 -14.00
C TYR A 71 -5.86 -10.91 -13.48
N GLY A 72 -6.52 -12.07 -13.39
CA GLY A 72 -5.95 -13.28 -12.81
C GLY A 72 -5.69 -13.18 -11.30
N VAL A 73 -6.50 -12.42 -10.59
CA VAL A 73 -6.51 -12.26 -9.13
C VAL A 73 -7.93 -12.45 -8.60
N HIS A 74 -8.09 -12.47 -7.29
CA HIS A 74 -9.38 -12.44 -6.61
C HIS A 74 -9.46 -11.19 -5.74
N PHE A 75 -10.49 -10.36 -5.96
CA PHE A 75 -10.73 -9.17 -5.15
C PHE A 75 -11.86 -9.41 -4.15
N GLU A 76 -11.56 -9.09 -2.90
CA GLU A 76 -12.56 -8.85 -1.86
C GLU A 76 -12.64 -7.36 -1.55
N TYR A 77 -13.75 -6.94 -0.91
CA TYR A 77 -14.03 -5.53 -0.66
C TYR A 77 -14.53 -5.33 0.75
N ALA A 78 -13.93 -4.39 1.46
CA ALA A 78 -14.36 -4.01 2.80
C ALA A 78 -14.50 -2.49 2.95
N GLU A 79 -15.41 -2.10 3.82
CA GLU A 79 -15.65 -0.69 4.13
C GLU A 79 -14.75 -0.22 5.26
N GLN A 80 -14.15 0.96 5.09
CA GLN A 80 -13.51 1.71 6.14
C GLN A 80 -14.49 2.78 6.64
N PRO A 81 -15.10 2.62 7.83
CA PRO A 81 -16.13 3.53 8.31
C PRO A 81 -15.60 4.92 8.69
N SER A 82 -14.32 4.99 9.10
CA SER A 82 -13.64 6.23 9.49
C SER A 82 -12.15 6.14 9.18
N PRO A 83 -11.46 7.25 8.88
CA PRO A 83 -10.03 7.25 8.53
C PRO A 83 -9.14 7.22 9.78
N ASP A 84 -9.21 6.14 10.58
CA ASP A 84 -8.51 6.01 11.87
C ASP A 84 -7.06 5.52 11.75
N GLY A 85 -6.48 5.69 10.58
CA GLY A 85 -5.08 5.37 10.32
C GLY A 85 -4.85 4.03 9.64
N LEU A 86 -3.57 3.73 9.36
CA LEU A 86 -3.17 2.57 8.56
C LEU A 86 -3.42 1.23 9.27
N ALA A 87 -3.25 1.21 10.59
CA ALA A 87 -3.41 0.00 11.39
C ALA A 87 -4.85 -0.56 11.33
N GLN A 88 -5.83 0.31 11.11
CA GLN A 88 -7.24 -0.08 10.95
C GLN A 88 -7.43 -1.07 9.80
N ALA A 89 -6.61 -0.99 8.74
CA ALA A 89 -6.68 -1.92 7.62
C ALA A 89 -6.49 -3.38 8.03
N PHE A 90 -5.65 -3.66 9.01
CA PHE A 90 -5.43 -5.01 9.53
C PHE A 90 -6.61 -5.49 10.38
N VAL A 91 -7.24 -4.59 11.13
CA VAL A 91 -8.44 -4.91 11.94
C VAL A 91 -9.63 -5.21 11.02
N ILE A 92 -9.85 -4.37 9.98
CA ILE A 92 -10.91 -4.59 8.99
C ILE A 92 -10.65 -5.88 8.20
N GLY A 93 -9.39 -6.14 7.85
CA GLY A 93 -8.98 -7.30 7.07
C GLY A 93 -8.75 -8.57 7.88
N GLU A 94 -9.00 -8.61 9.18
CA GLU A 94 -8.64 -9.72 10.07
C GLU A 94 -9.15 -11.08 9.56
N GLN A 95 -10.43 -11.16 9.22
CA GLN A 95 -11.04 -12.39 8.68
C GLN A 95 -10.47 -12.78 7.31
N PHE A 96 -10.23 -11.79 6.44
CA PHE A 96 -9.61 -12.01 5.15
C PHE A 96 -8.17 -12.51 5.30
N ILE A 97 -7.38 -11.92 6.17
CA ILE A 97 -5.97 -12.28 6.39
C ILE A 97 -5.88 -13.71 6.95
N GLY A 98 -6.66 -14.01 8.00
CA GLY A 98 -6.55 -15.29 8.74
C GLY A 98 -5.13 -15.50 9.27
N ASP A 99 -4.58 -16.68 9.01
CA ASP A 99 -3.22 -17.06 9.44
C ASP A 99 -2.13 -16.73 8.41
N ASP A 100 -2.48 -16.04 7.32
CA ASP A 100 -1.55 -15.72 6.24
C ASP A 100 -0.67 -14.51 6.57
N SER A 101 0.51 -14.47 5.94
CA SER A 101 1.28 -13.23 5.82
C SER A 101 0.52 -12.22 4.96
N VAL A 102 0.67 -10.94 5.26
CA VAL A 102 -0.04 -9.87 4.55
C VAL A 102 0.90 -8.78 4.04
N CYS A 103 0.61 -8.27 2.84
CA CYS A 103 1.21 -7.07 2.29
C CYS A 103 0.17 -5.96 2.23
N LEU A 104 0.39 -4.87 2.95
CA LEU A 104 -0.43 -3.66 2.87
C LEU A 104 0.22 -2.63 1.94
N VAL A 105 -0.55 -2.12 0.98
CA VAL A 105 -0.15 -1.04 0.08
C VAL A 105 -1.21 0.07 0.11
N LEU A 106 -0.77 1.33 0.12
CA LEU A 106 -1.70 2.44 0.00
C LEU A 106 -2.14 2.61 -1.45
N GLY A 107 -3.43 2.86 -1.66
CA GLY A 107 -4.06 2.97 -2.97
C GLY A 107 -3.60 4.17 -3.82
N ASP A 108 -2.83 5.08 -3.23
CA ASP A 108 -2.26 6.26 -3.90
C ASP A 108 -0.73 6.23 -4.01
N ASN A 109 -0.10 5.12 -3.68
CA ASN A 109 1.34 4.97 -3.81
C ASN A 109 1.72 4.45 -5.20
N ILE A 110 2.66 5.15 -5.84
CA ILE A 110 3.25 4.75 -7.11
C ILE A 110 4.72 4.47 -6.88
N PHE A 111 5.12 3.22 -7.09
CA PHE A 111 6.48 2.77 -6.87
C PHE A 111 7.24 2.75 -8.19
N HIS A 112 8.45 3.27 -8.17
CA HIS A 112 9.37 3.22 -9.31
C HIS A 112 10.81 3.15 -8.82
N GLY A 113 11.63 2.32 -9.46
CA GLY A 113 13.07 2.25 -9.16
C GLY A 113 13.73 1.01 -9.75
N ASN A 114 15.05 1.12 -9.93
CA ASN A 114 15.88 -0.01 -10.35
C ASN A 114 15.92 -1.08 -9.26
N GLY A 115 15.76 -2.35 -9.63
CA GLY A 115 15.78 -3.46 -8.68
C GLY A 115 14.55 -3.57 -7.78
N PHE A 116 13.50 -2.79 -8.04
CA PHE A 116 12.31 -2.75 -7.19
C PHE A 116 11.68 -4.13 -6.99
N VAL A 117 11.53 -4.92 -8.06
CA VAL A 117 10.95 -6.27 -7.98
C VAL A 117 11.80 -7.20 -7.09
N SER A 118 13.12 -7.09 -7.14
CA SER A 118 14.01 -7.87 -6.27
C SER A 118 13.85 -7.48 -4.80
N MET A 119 13.71 -6.18 -4.51
CA MET A 119 13.44 -5.68 -3.16
C MET A 119 12.09 -6.18 -2.62
N LEU A 120 11.05 -6.20 -3.47
CA LEU A 120 9.75 -6.72 -3.09
C LEU A 120 9.80 -8.23 -2.78
N ARG A 121 10.50 -9.03 -3.60
CA ARG A 121 10.68 -10.47 -3.37
C ARG A 121 11.43 -10.75 -2.07
N GLU A 122 12.45 -9.95 -1.76
CA GLU A 122 13.17 -10.05 -0.51
C GLU A 122 12.29 -9.71 0.69
N ALA A 123 11.41 -8.70 0.57
CA ALA A 123 10.45 -8.37 1.60
C ALA A 123 9.45 -9.51 1.87
N VAL A 124 8.97 -10.17 0.80
CA VAL A 124 8.13 -11.37 0.91
C VAL A 124 8.88 -12.49 1.65
N ARG A 125 10.11 -12.80 1.21
CA ARG A 125 10.95 -13.82 1.85
C ARG A 125 11.15 -13.52 3.34
N THR A 126 11.50 -12.29 3.67
CA THR A 126 11.71 -11.84 5.06
C THR A 126 10.45 -12.02 5.91
N ALA A 127 9.27 -11.71 5.35
CA ALA A 127 8.01 -11.88 6.08
C ALA A 127 7.62 -13.34 6.27
N GLU A 128 7.82 -14.19 5.24
CA GLU A 128 7.38 -15.59 5.26
C GLU A 128 8.37 -16.54 5.95
N GLU A 129 9.69 -16.33 5.76
CA GLU A 129 10.73 -17.22 6.29
C GLU A 129 11.31 -16.72 7.62
N GLU A 130 11.45 -15.42 7.80
CA GLU A 130 12.07 -14.83 8.99
C GLU A 130 11.05 -14.25 9.99
N GLU A 131 9.77 -14.22 9.65
CA GLU A 131 8.68 -13.66 10.46
C GLU A 131 8.92 -12.21 10.88
N LYS A 132 9.58 -11.43 10.01
CA LYS A 132 9.90 -10.03 10.25
C LYS A 132 9.08 -9.10 9.37
N ALA A 133 8.67 -7.98 9.92
CA ALA A 133 8.04 -6.92 9.15
C ALA A 133 9.06 -6.18 8.29
N THR A 134 8.70 -5.89 7.04
CA THR A 134 9.47 -5.02 6.14
C THR A 134 8.66 -3.79 5.81
N VAL A 135 9.28 -2.63 5.93
CA VAL A 135 8.68 -1.34 5.61
C VAL A 135 9.57 -0.60 4.62
N PHE A 136 8.99 -0.09 3.53
CA PHE A 136 9.73 0.69 2.55
C PHE A 136 9.76 2.17 2.94
N GLY A 137 10.95 2.76 2.96
CA GLY A 137 11.17 4.16 3.21
C GLY A 137 11.75 4.87 1.99
N TYR A 138 11.42 6.14 1.81
CA TYR A 138 11.92 6.99 0.74
C TYR A 138 12.44 8.33 1.29
N TRP A 139 13.48 8.88 0.70
CA TRP A 139 14.05 10.16 1.08
C TRP A 139 13.28 11.32 0.46
N VAL A 140 12.89 12.29 1.27
CA VAL A 140 12.20 13.51 0.82
C VAL A 140 12.84 14.75 1.44
N ASN A 141 12.61 15.91 0.80
CA ASN A 141 13.15 17.19 1.26
C ASN A 141 12.21 17.93 2.23
N ASP A 142 10.92 17.57 2.26
CA ASP A 142 9.86 18.22 3.04
C ASP A 142 9.20 17.22 4.02
N PRO A 143 9.90 16.86 5.06
CA PRO A 143 9.53 15.80 6.00
C PRO A 143 8.23 16.05 6.78
N GLU A 144 7.87 17.23 7.08
CA GLU A 144 6.71 17.59 7.88
C GLU A 144 5.36 17.14 7.31
N ARG A 145 5.32 16.76 6.04
CA ARG A 145 4.09 16.34 5.34
C ARG A 145 3.74 14.87 5.47
N TYR A 146 4.64 14.10 6.05
CA TYR A 146 4.55 12.64 6.03
C TYR A 146 4.84 12.04 7.42
N GLY A 147 4.65 10.76 7.68
CA GLY A 147 5.03 10.10 8.93
C GLY A 147 6.53 9.80 9.00
N VAL A 148 7.23 10.20 10.03
CA VAL A 148 8.66 9.86 10.24
C VAL A 148 8.74 8.60 11.08
N PRO A 149 9.31 7.49 10.57
CA PRO A 149 9.53 6.32 11.41
C PRO A 149 10.61 6.62 12.45
N SER A 150 10.31 6.38 13.72
CA SER A 150 11.33 6.24 14.74
C SER A 150 11.96 4.86 14.58
N LEU A 151 13.25 4.82 14.22
CA LEU A 151 13.98 3.57 14.04
C LEU A 151 14.25 2.93 15.41
N ILE A 152 13.31 2.14 15.90
CA ILE A 152 13.52 1.22 16.99
C ILE A 152 14.09 -0.07 16.40
N ARG A 153 15.04 -0.71 17.08
CA ARG A 153 15.94 -1.81 16.66
C ARG A 153 15.34 -3.08 16.01
N MET A 154 14.08 -3.10 15.54
CA MET A 154 13.39 -4.33 15.14
C MET A 154 12.84 -4.35 13.71
N ALA A 155 13.11 -3.37 12.86
CA ALA A 155 12.64 -3.38 11.49
C ALA A 155 13.79 -3.32 10.49
N THR A 156 13.77 -4.19 9.47
CA THR A 156 14.63 -4.04 8.30
C THR A 156 14.02 -2.95 7.43
N VAL A 157 14.68 -1.81 7.34
CA VAL A 157 14.23 -0.68 6.52
C VAL A 157 15.05 -0.64 5.24
N TRP A 158 14.41 -0.84 4.10
CA TRP A 158 15.02 -0.67 2.79
C TRP A 158 14.87 0.77 2.33
N VAL A 159 16.01 1.41 2.02
CA VAL A 159 16.06 2.81 1.59
C VAL A 159 16.59 2.88 0.17
N SER A 160 15.82 3.47 -0.74
CA SER A 160 16.32 3.83 -2.05
C SER A 160 17.23 5.06 -1.91
N ARG A 161 18.55 4.89 -2.15
CA ARG A 161 19.51 6.01 -2.13
C ARG A 161 19.43 6.81 -3.43
N ARG A 162 19.24 8.12 -3.30
CA ARG A 162 19.71 9.09 -4.29
C ARG A 162 20.67 10.07 -3.60
N SER A 163 21.89 10.15 -4.18
CA SER A 163 22.93 11.19 -4.02
C SER A 163 23.53 11.45 -2.64
N GLN A 164 24.85 11.39 -2.62
CA GLN A 164 25.72 11.77 -1.53
C GLN A 164 25.75 13.29 -1.37
N SER A 165 25.21 13.81 -0.29
CA SER A 165 25.73 14.96 0.43
C SER A 165 25.21 14.91 1.86
N ALA A 166 26.14 15.01 2.80
CA ALA A 166 25.91 14.88 4.23
C ALA A 166 25.06 16.05 4.76
N GLN A 167 23.76 15.85 4.92
CA GLN A 167 22.93 16.64 5.83
C GLN A 167 21.83 15.75 6.38
N ARG A 168 21.45 15.99 7.64
CA ARG A 168 20.54 15.23 8.49
C ARG A 168 19.42 14.51 7.72
N VAL A 169 19.56 13.20 7.70
CA VAL A 169 18.74 12.27 6.99
C VAL A 169 17.37 12.17 7.65
N ILE A 170 16.34 12.64 7.00
CA ILE A 170 14.95 12.40 7.38
C ILE A 170 14.37 11.43 6.37
N MET A 171 14.01 10.24 6.85
CA MET A 171 13.48 9.15 6.05
C MET A 171 11.96 9.11 6.14
N TRP A 172 11.30 8.93 5.02
CA TRP A 172 9.85 8.88 4.89
C TRP A 172 9.33 7.50 4.60
N LEU A 173 8.16 7.22 5.16
CA LEU A 173 7.49 5.96 5.03
C LEU A 173 6.56 5.98 3.81
N LEU A 174 6.98 5.38 2.69
CA LEU A 174 6.07 4.84 1.69
C LEU A 174 5.59 3.49 2.22
N VAL A 175 4.32 3.41 2.64
CA VAL A 175 3.85 2.22 3.34
C VAL A 175 3.51 1.11 2.36
N SER A 176 4.46 0.21 2.15
CA SER A 176 4.15 -1.20 1.90
C SER A 176 4.65 -1.95 3.12
N ILE A 177 3.74 -2.56 3.85
CA ILE A 177 4.06 -3.29 5.07
C ILE A 177 3.85 -4.77 4.77
N PHE A 178 4.93 -5.55 4.80
CA PHE A 178 4.88 -7.00 4.74
C PHE A 178 4.97 -7.52 6.17
N ILE A 179 3.94 -8.19 6.66
CA ILE A 179 3.88 -8.69 8.04
C ILE A 179 3.30 -10.11 8.01
N ARG A 180 3.85 -11.00 8.84
CA ARG A 180 3.16 -12.21 9.26
C ARG A 180 2.44 -11.92 10.57
N ILE A 181 1.12 -12.07 10.59
CA ILE A 181 0.29 -11.95 11.79
C ILE A 181 0.22 -13.34 12.44
N ARG A 182 0.49 -13.41 13.74
CA ARG A 182 0.29 -14.61 14.55
C ARG A 182 -0.96 -14.44 15.39
#